data_805f14ef23ee56d312f4b58a141400de
#
_entry.id   805f14ef23ee56d312f4b58a141400de
#
_cell.length_a   1.000
_cell.length_b   1.000
_cell.length_c   1.000
_cell.angle_alpha   90.00
_cell.angle_beta   90.00
_cell.angle_gamma   90.00
#
_symmetry.space_group_name_H-M   'P 1'
#
loop_
_entity.id
_entity.type
_entity.pdbx_description
1 polymer ?
#
loop_
_entity_poly.entity_id
_entity_poly.type
_entity_poly.pdbx_seq_one_letter_code
_entity_poly.pdbx_strand_id
1 'polypeptide(L)' 'MQYNDIGIALNTLAREQMKYKLMADIRADIEVCKLEGIDYKEYLRELKSIIDGFLRLEK' A
#
# COMPACT_ATOMS: atom_id res chain seq x y z
N MET A 1 11.65 28.81 8.20
CA MET A 1 10.83 27.58 8.30
C MET A 1 10.74 27.17 9.75
N GLN A 2 9.54 26.87 10.22
CA GLN A 2 9.35 26.43 11.59
C GLN A 2 9.67 24.95 11.73
N TYR A 3 10.04 24.54 12.93
CA TYR A 3 10.43 23.17 13.22
C TYR A 3 9.32 22.17 12.88
N ASN A 4 8.06 22.54 13.14
CA ASN A 4 6.91 21.69 12.87
C ASN A 4 6.69 21.44 11.37
N ASP A 5 7.03 22.44 10.53
CA ASP A 5 6.88 22.31 9.08
C ASP A 5 7.82 21.26 8.51
N ILE A 6 9.05 21.17 9.06
CA ILE A 6 10.02 20.16 8.65
C ILE A 6 9.52 18.77 9.00
N GLY A 7 8.98 18.58 10.20
CA GLY A 7 8.43 17.29 10.63
C GLY A 7 7.26 16.84 9.76
N ILE A 8 6.37 17.75 9.41
CA ILE A 8 5.21 17.46 8.55
C ILE A 8 5.69 17.06 7.16
N ALA A 9 6.66 17.79 6.59
CA ALA A 9 7.19 17.50 5.26
C ALA A 9 7.85 16.12 5.20
N LEU A 10 8.65 15.76 6.21
CA LEU A 10 9.32 14.45 6.28
C LEU A 10 8.29 13.32 6.42
N ASN A 11 7.24 13.53 7.22
CA ASN A 11 6.18 12.56 7.40
C ASN A 11 5.44 12.31 6.08
N THR A 12 5.12 13.37 5.34
CA THR A 12 4.45 13.27 4.05
C THR A 12 5.31 12.51 3.05
N LEU A 13 6.61 12.82 2.98
CA LEU A 13 7.54 12.15 2.09
C LEU A 13 7.65 10.65 2.41
N ALA A 14 7.77 10.32 3.70
CA ALA A 14 7.85 8.92 4.13
C ALA A 14 6.60 8.14 3.70
N ARG A 15 5.41 8.72 3.89
CA ARG A 15 4.15 8.08 3.49
C ARG A 15 4.06 7.88 1.99
N GLU A 16 4.49 8.87 1.21
CA GLU A 16 4.49 8.76 -0.25
C GLU A 16 5.43 7.65 -0.71
N GLN A 17 6.63 7.55 -0.13
CA GLN A 17 7.57 6.49 -0.46
C GLN A 17 7.01 5.10 -0.13
N MET A 18 6.34 4.96 1.01
CA MET A 18 5.69 3.70 1.39
C MET A 18 4.60 3.32 0.40
N LYS A 19 3.78 4.28 -0.04
CA LYS A 19 2.73 4.03 -1.02
C LYS A 19 3.30 3.61 -2.37
N TYR A 20 4.36 4.25 -2.84
CA TYR A 20 5.01 3.89 -4.10
C TYR A 20 5.60 2.48 -4.04
N LYS A 21 6.24 2.13 -2.92
CA LYS A 21 6.76 0.78 -2.73
C LYS A 21 5.65 -0.25 -2.79
N LEU A 22 4.54 0.00 -2.08
CA LEU A 22 3.39 -0.89 -2.08
C LEU A 22 2.80 -1.04 -3.48
N MET A 23 2.67 0.07 -4.21
CA MET A 23 2.15 0.04 -5.59
C MET A 23 3.03 -0.81 -6.50
N ALA A 24 4.35 -0.68 -6.37
CA ALA A 24 5.29 -1.47 -7.16
C ALA A 24 5.17 -2.96 -6.81
N ASP A 25 5.04 -3.29 -5.53
CA ASP A 25 4.85 -4.67 -5.07
C ASP A 25 3.55 -5.26 -5.60
N ILE A 26 2.46 -4.48 -5.58
CA ILE A 26 1.17 -4.94 -6.10
C ILE A 26 1.25 -5.19 -7.60
N ARG A 27 1.91 -4.31 -8.36
CA ARG A 27 2.10 -4.50 -9.80
C ARG A 27 2.86 -5.79 -10.10
N ALA A 28 3.92 -6.05 -9.34
CA ALA A 28 4.71 -7.27 -9.50
C ALA A 28 3.85 -8.50 -9.18
N ASP A 29 3.04 -8.44 -8.13
CA ASP A 29 2.16 -9.53 -7.75
C ASP A 29 1.09 -9.80 -8.81
N ILE A 30 0.54 -8.74 -9.43
CA ILE A 30 -0.42 -8.89 -10.52
C ILE A 30 0.22 -9.63 -11.71
N GLU A 31 1.47 -9.28 -12.05
CA GLU A 31 2.18 -9.96 -13.13
C GLU A 31 2.42 -11.44 -12.80
N VAL A 32 2.77 -11.75 -11.55
CA VAL A 32 2.91 -13.14 -11.10
C VAL A 32 1.59 -13.87 -11.21
N CYS A 33 0.49 -13.26 -10.79
CA CYS A 33 -0.84 -13.86 -10.91
C CYS A 33 -1.17 -14.19 -12.36
N LYS A 34 -0.89 -13.28 -13.28
CA LYS A 34 -1.14 -13.52 -14.71
C LYS A 34 -0.32 -14.68 -15.24
N LEU A 35 0.96 -14.77 -14.86
CA LEU A 35 1.85 -15.86 -15.28
C LEU A 35 1.38 -17.21 -14.73
N GLU A 36 0.87 -17.23 -13.52
CA GLU A 36 0.44 -18.47 -12.84
C GLU A 36 -1.04 -18.82 -13.12
N GLY A 37 -1.75 -18.00 -13.89
CA GLY A 37 -3.15 -18.23 -14.16
C GLY A 37 -4.07 -17.96 -12.97
N ILE A 38 -3.62 -17.14 -12.03
CA ILE A 38 -4.41 -16.76 -10.84
C ILE A 38 -5.23 -15.52 -11.15
N ASP A 39 -6.46 -15.47 -10.65
CA ASP A 39 -7.32 -14.30 -10.81
C ASP A 39 -6.80 -13.16 -9.93
N TYR A 40 -6.13 -12.18 -10.55
CA TYR A 40 -5.56 -11.06 -9.82
C TYR A 40 -6.64 -10.16 -9.20
N LYS A 41 -7.86 -10.16 -9.73
CA LYS A 41 -8.95 -9.37 -9.15
C LYS A 41 -9.36 -9.93 -7.80
N GLU A 42 -9.41 -11.26 -7.67
CA GLU A 42 -9.66 -11.91 -6.40
C GLU A 42 -8.55 -11.63 -5.41
N TYR A 43 -7.30 -11.70 -5.86
CA TYR A 43 -6.15 -11.35 -5.04
C TYR A 43 -6.26 -9.91 -4.49
N LEU A 44 -6.66 -8.95 -5.34
CA LEU A 44 -6.83 -7.56 -4.91
C LEU A 44 -7.96 -7.40 -3.89
N ARG A 45 -9.04 -8.17 -4.03
CA ARG A 45 -10.13 -8.17 -3.04
C ARG A 45 -9.65 -8.70 -1.69
N GLU A 46 -8.82 -9.72 -1.70
CA GLU A 46 -8.23 -10.26 -0.48
C GLU A 46 -7.34 -9.23 0.21
N LEU A 47 -6.51 -8.51 -0.57
CA LEU A 47 -5.69 -7.42 -0.04
C LEU A 47 -6.55 -6.33 0.59
N LYS A 48 -7.63 -5.96 -0.07
CA LYS A 48 -8.56 -4.96 0.47
C LYS A 48 -9.14 -5.42 1.80
N SER A 49 -9.50 -6.69 1.91
CA SER A 49 -10.03 -7.27 3.15
C SER A 49 -9.00 -7.20 4.27
N ILE A 50 -7.73 -7.47 3.97
CA ILE A 50 -6.64 -7.37 4.95
C ILE A 50 -6.49 -5.92 5.43
N ILE A 51 -6.52 -4.97 4.50
CA ILE A 51 -6.42 -3.54 4.83
C ILE A 51 -7.59 -3.12 5.72
N ASP A 52 -8.80 -3.54 5.38
CA ASP A 52 -9.99 -3.27 6.18
C ASP A 52 -9.87 -3.85 7.59
N GLY A 53 -9.24 -5.03 7.72
CA GLY A 53 -8.97 -5.63 9.02
C GLY A 53 -8.06 -4.77 9.87
N PHE A 54 -7.01 -4.21 9.29
CA PHE A 54 -6.11 -3.29 10.01
C PHE A 54 -6.85 -2.03 10.45
N LEU A 55 -7.70 -1.47 9.60
CA LEU A 55 -8.49 -0.30 9.95
C LEU A 55 -9.41 -0.56 11.14
N ARG A 56 -9.96 -1.77 11.27
CA ARG A 56 -10.80 -2.13 12.42
C ARG A 56 -10.02 -2.21 13.71
N LEU A 57 -8.75 -2.56 13.65
CA LEU A 57 -7.90 -2.63 14.84
C LEU A 57 -7.54 -1.26 15.39
N GLU A 58 -7.69 -0.20 14.59
CA GLU A 58 -7.33 1.16 14.97
C GLU A 58 -8.38 1.88 15.83
N LYS A 59 -9.43 1.24 16.22
CA LYS A 59 -10.46 1.85 17.06
C LYS A 59 -10.02 2.09 18.48
#